data_658c530dbdd2882398da8980d3257d19
#
_entry.id   658c530dbdd2882398da8980d3257d19
#
_cell.length_a   1.000
_cell.length_b   1.000
_cell.length_c   1.000
_cell.angle_alpha   90.00
_cell.angle_beta   90.00
_cell.angle_gamma   90.00
#
_symmetry.space_group_name_H-M   'P 1'
#
loop_
_entity.id
_entity.type
_entity.pdbx_description
1 polymer ?
#
loop_
_entity_poly.entity_id
_entity_poly.type
_entity_poly.pdbx_seq_one_letter_code
_entity_poly.pdbx_strand_id
1 'polypeptide(L)'
;SFRWLAYYGDWYDGFKGTYHIALPFWLIRNTDQMNKHFNCIGIVGHPRHPTALTTHEMLWRWLTAKGYQVIVEKQIAQELSLHDVQTGTLAEIGQQADLAVVVGGDGNMLGAARVLARYDIKVIGINRGNLGFLTDLDPDNAQQQLDEVLQGNYFVESRFLLEAQVCKSDCSPRIGSAINEVVLHPGKVAHMIEFEVYIDEVFAFSQRSDGLIISTPTGS
;
A
#
# COMPACT_ATOMS: atom_id res chain seq x y z
N SER A 1 -3.92 -19.34 -6.94
CA SER A 1 -4.41 -18.02 -7.40
C SER A 1 -5.85 -18.20 -7.85
N PHE A 2 -6.76 -17.52 -7.18
CA PHE A 2 -8.17 -17.51 -7.56
C PHE A 2 -8.38 -16.39 -8.58
N ARG A 3 -9.09 -16.66 -9.66
CA ARG A 3 -9.50 -15.69 -10.66
C ARG A 3 -10.98 -15.36 -10.46
N TRP A 4 -11.30 -14.10 -10.26
CA TRP A 4 -12.66 -13.60 -10.22
C TRP A 4 -12.94 -12.84 -11.52
N LEU A 5 -14.00 -13.23 -12.22
CA LEU A 5 -14.51 -12.56 -13.40
C LEU A 5 -15.86 -11.96 -13.04
N ALA A 6 -15.99 -10.66 -13.06
CA ALA A 6 -17.30 -10.00 -12.99
C ALA A 6 -17.63 -9.39 -14.36
N TYR A 7 -18.71 -9.80 -14.97
CA TYR A 7 -19.25 -9.22 -16.20
C TYR A 7 -20.38 -8.28 -15.86
N TYR A 8 -20.30 -7.07 -16.40
CA TYR A 8 -21.36 -6.08 -16.35
C TYR A 8 -22.09 -6.06 -17.69
N GLY A 9 -23.40 -6.33 -17.72
CA GLY A 9 -24.19 -6.47 -18.94
C GLY A 9 -24.49 -5.16 -19.67
N ASP A 10 -24.67 -5.29 -20.98
CA ASP A 10 -24.91 -4.24 -21.98
C ASP A 10 -26.25 -3.50 -21.80
N TRP A 11 -26.36 -2.56 -20.86
CA TRP A 11 -27.47 -1.61 -20.95
C TRP A 11 -27.04 -0.14 -20.90
N TYR A 12 -25.82 0.15 -20.52
CA TYR A 12 -25.19 1.48 -20.68
C TYR A 12 -23.66 1.31 -20.72
N ASP A 13 -23.06 1.52 -21.90
CA ASP A 13 -21.61 1.56 -22.17
C ASP A 13 -20.77 0.34 -21.69
N GLY A 14 -20.91 -0.77 -22.39
CA GLY A 14 -19.94 -1.84 -22.63
C GLY A 14 -18.75 -2.06 -21.67
N PHE A 15 -18.99 -2.29 -20.37
CA PHE A 15 -17.95 -2.67 -19.41
C PHE A 15 -17.87 -4.18 -19.26
N LYS A 16 -16.77 -4.80 -19.67
CA LYS A 16 -16.38 -6.15 -19.25
C LYS A 16 -15.13 -6.01 -18.40
N GLY A 17 -15.19 -6.41 -17.13
CA GLY A 17 -14.05 -6.33 -16.22
C GLY A 17 -13.59 -7.72 -15.78
N THR A 18 -12.30 -8.02 -15.96
CA THR A 18 -11.66 -9.24 -15.45
C THR A 18 -10.73 -8.88 -14.30
N TYR A 19 -10.85 -9.58 -13.18
CA TYR A 19 -10.06 -9.32 -11.98
C TYR A 19 -9.14 -10.51 -11.69
N HIS A 20 -7.85 -10.28 -11.51
CA HIS A 20 -6.87 -11.27 -11.12
C HIS A 20 -6.29 -10.95 -9.75
N ILE A 21 -6.04 -11.95 -8.95
CA ILE A 21 -5.58 -11.80 -7.58
C ILE A 21 -4.23 -12.46 -7.36
N ALA A 22 -3.38 -11.79 -6.66
CA ALA A 22 -2.40 -12.03 -5.62
C ALA A 22 -0.96 -11.72 -5.97
N LEU A 23 -0.42 -10.70 -5.32
CA LEU A 23 1.01 -10.53 -5.08
C LEU A 23 1.25 -10.48 -3.56
N PRO A 24 2.27 -11.16 -3.01
CA PRO A 24 2.60 -11.05 -1.60
C PRO A 24 3.16 -9.65 -1.29
N PHE A 25 2.66 -9.05 -0.24
CA PHE A 25 3.16 -7.82 0.35
C PHE A 25 3.63 -8.13 1.77
N TRP A 26 4.80 -7.63 2.16
CA TRP A 26 5.42 -7.91 3.44
C TRP A 26 5.24 -6.73 4.40
N LEU A 27 4.51 -6.93 5.47
CA LEU A 27 4.38 -6.00 6.58
C LEU A 27 5.26 -6.49 7.73
N ILE A 28 5.96 -5.57 8.39
CA ILE A 28 6.80 -5.89 9.55
C ILE A 28 6.02 -5.58 10.81
N ARG A 29 5.87 -6.57 11.70
CA ARG A 29 5.40 -6.41 13.07
C ARG A 29 6.46 -6.89 14.04
N ASN A 30 6.45 -6.32 15.25
CA ASN A 30 7.45 -6.60 16.28
C ASN A 30 7.20 -7.94 16.96
N THR A 31 8.03 -8.96 16.76
CA THR A 31 8.56 -10.07 17.61
C THR A 31 9.02 -11.28 16.79
N ASP A 32 10.24 -11.74 17.13
CA ASP A 32 10.99 -12.92 16.69
C ASP A 32 11.87 -12.83 15.45
N GLN A 33 13.12 -13.09 15.74
CA GLN A 33 14.36 -13.08 15.00
C GLN A 33 14.29 -13.50 13.52
N MET A 34 14.55 -12.58 12.64
CA MET A 34 15.22 -12.86 11.38
C MET A 34 16.36 -11.83 11.20
N ASN A 35 17.59 -12.31 11.32
CA ASN A 35 18.81 -11.51 11.10
C ASN A 35 18.96 -11.06 9.64
N LYS A 36 18.27 -10.00 9.26
CA LYS A 36 18.56 -9.29 8.03
C LYS A 36 18.95 -7.86 8.39
N HIS A 37 20.23 -7.52 8.17
CA HIS A 37 20.71 -6.15 8.33
C HIS A 37 20.09 -5.28 7.24
N PHE A 38 19.45 -4.20 7.62
CA PHE A 38 19.03 -3.13 6.72
C PHE A 38 20.22 -2.21 6.49
N ASN A 39 20.50 -1.81 5.26
CA ASN A 39 21.54 -0.88 4.89
C ASN A 39 20.99 0.41 4.31
N CYS A 40 19.93 0.30 3.52
CA CYS A 40 19.28 1.42 2.86
C CYS A 40 17.81 1.52 3.30
N ILE A 41 17.41 2.69 3.79
CA ILE A 41 16.08 2.93 4.35
C ILE A 41 15.39 4.03 3.55
N GLY A 42 14.19 3.73 3.04
CA GLY A 42 13.32 4.69 2.40
C GLY A 42 12.42 5.40 3.43
N ILE A 43 12.34 6.72 3.39
CA ILE A 43 11.37 7.51 4.17
C ILE A 43 10.27 7.98 3.23
N VAL A 44 9.05 7.57 3.52
CA VAL A 44 7.87 7.71 2.67
C VAL A 44 6.72 8.30 3.46
N GLY A 45 5.86 9.08 2.82
CA GLY A 45 4.64 9.59 3.42
C GLY A 45 4.09 10.79 2.66
N HIS A 46 3.11 11.45 3.25
CA HIS A 46 2.50 12.61 2.63
C HIS A 46 2.66 13.85 3.52
N PRO A 47 3.15 14.96 2.99
CA PRO A 47 3.48 16.17 3.79
C PRO A 47 2.26 16.99 4.26
N ARG A 48 1.05 16.40 4.30
CA ARG A 48 -0.19 17.12 4.61
C ARG A 48 -0.28 17.70 6.03
N HIS A 49 0.52 17.19 6.96
CA HIS A 49 0.47 17.61 8.37
C HIS A 49 1.83 18.10 8.85
N PRO A 50 1.93 19.26 9.50
CA PRO A 50 3.19 19.76 10.03
C PRO A 50 3.90 18.77 10.96
N THR A 51 3.15 18.04 11.79
CA THR A 51 3.70 17.01 12.69
C THR A 51 4.31 15.82 11.95
N ALA A 52 3.78 15.47 10.76
CA ALA A 52 4.37 14.43 9.92
C ALA A 52 5.71 14.89 9.33
N LEU A 53 5.81 16.14 8.87
CA LEU A 53 7.06 16.70 8.36
C LEU A 53 8.16 16.71 9.42
N THR A 54 7.85 17.13 10.67
CA THR A 54 8.79 17.06 11.78
C THR A 54 9.28 15.63 12.02
N THR A 55 8.41 14.64 11.89
CA THR A 55 8.78 13.23 12.04
C THR A 55 9.69 12.76 10.91
N HIS A 56 9.41 13.14 9.66
CA HIS A 56 10.28 12.80 8.52
C HIS A 56 11.68 13.38 8.70
N GLU A 57 11.78 14.66 9.09
CA GLU A 57 13.07 15.31 9.32
C GLU A 57 13.84 14.66 10.48
N MET A 58 13.16 14.34 11.57
CA MET A 58 13.74 13.68 12.73
C MET A 58 14.28 12.29 12.34
N LEU A 59 13.50 11.50 11.60
CA LEU A 59 13.91 10.17 11.14
C LEU A 59 15.12 10.26 10.19
N TRP A 60 15.08 11.17 9.23
CA TRP A 60 16.19 11.35 8.30
C TRP A 60 17.49 11.68 9.03
N ARG A 61 17.48 12.67 9.94
CA ARG A 61 18.66 13.05 10.71
C ARG A 61 19.18 11.90 11.58
N TRP A 62 18.26 11.22 12.25
CA TRP A 62 18.60 10.13 13.15
C TRP A 62 19.18 8.90 12.42
N LEU A 63 18.56 8.48 11.33
CA LEU A 63 19.04 7.34 10.52
C LEU A 63 20.39 7.64 9.87
N THR A 64 20.55 8.85 9.34
CA THR A 64 21.82 9.30 8.76
C THR A 64 22.94 9.34 9.82
N ALA A 65 22.65 9.85 11.02
CA ALA A 65 23.61 9.88 12.13
C ALA A 65 24.01 8.47 12.60
N LYS A 66 23.13 7.47 12.43
CA LYS A 66 23.43 6.04 12.68
C LYS A 66 24.22 5.36 11.54
N GLY A 67 24.46 6.06 10.44
CA GLY A 67 25.23 5.56 9.31
C GLY A 67 24.44 4.79 8.26
N TYR A 68 23.11 4.82 8.30
CA TYR A 68 22.29 4.22 7.26
C TYR A 68 22.27 5.08 5.99
N GLN A 69 22.24 4.42 4.83
CA GLN A 69 21.85 5.11 3.60
C GLN A 69 20.35 5.42 3.66
N VAL A 70 19.98 6.68 3.41
CA VAL A 70 18.59 7.11 3.51
C VAL A 70 18.13 7.72 2.19
N ILE A 71 17.01 7.24 1.66
CA ILE A 71 16.35 7.79 0.48
C ILE A 71 15.03 8.42 0.96
N VAL A 72 14.89 9.73 0.77
CA VAL A 72 13.66 10.46 1.13
C VAL A 72 12.78 10.61 -0.11
N GLU A 73 11.48 10.38 0.04
CA GLU A 73 10.53 10.60 -1.04
C GLU A 73 10.60 12.06 -1.54
N LYS A 74 10.63 12.26 -2.86
CA LYS A 74 10.85 13.57 -3.51
C LYS A 74 9.95 14.67 -2.96
N GLN A 75 8.66 14.38 -2.73
CA GLN A 75 7.72 15.39 -2.21
C GLN A 75 8.08 15.85 -0.81
N ILE A 76 8.49 14.91 0.06
CA ILE A 76 8.89 15.22 1.44
C ILE A 76 10.16 16.05 1.44
N ALA A 77 11.15 15.68 0.65
CA ALA A 77 12.42 16.41 0.57
C ALA A 77 12.22 17.85 0.07
N GLN A 78 11.30 18.07 -0.87
CA GLN A 78 10.93 19.40 -1.36
C GLN A 78 10.26 20.24 -0.28
N GLU A 79 9.27 19.70 0.43
CA GLU A 79 8.55 20.43 1.50
C GLU A 79 9.46 20.80 2.67
N LEU A 80 10.40 19.91 3.01
CA LEU A 80 11.39 20.17 4.08
C LEU A 80 12.59 20.98 3.60
N SER A 81 12.67 21.33 2.33
CA SER A 81 13.82 22.03 1.74
C SER A 81 15.15 21.36 2.08
N LEU A 82 15.17 20.01 2.07
CA LEU A 82 16.37 19.25 2.38
C LEU A 82 17.38 19.37 1.22
N HIS A 83 18.60 19.74 1.57
CA HIS A 83 19.74 19.79 0.65
C HIS A 83 20.67 18.60 0.96
N ASP A 84 21.39 18.13 -0.05
CA ASP A 84 22.36 17.03 0.07
C ASP A 84 21.77 15.70 0.60
N VAL A 85 20.51 15.45 0.27
CA VAL A 85 19.79 14.21 0.60
C VAL A 85 19.49 13.42 -0.66
N GLN A 86 19.70 12.09 -0.61
CA GLN A 86 19.25 11.22 -1.68
C GLN A 86 17.72 11.20 -1.74
N THR A 87 17.15 11.52 -2.89
CA THR A 87 15.69 11.52 -3.08
C THR A 87 15.26 10.51 -4.11
N GLY A 88 14.03 9.98 -3.98
CA GLY A 88 13.45 9.04 -4.93
C GLY A 88 11.94 9.13 -5.01
N THR A 89 11.37 8.60 -6.06
CA THR A 89 9.95 8.22 -6.14
C THR A 89 9.72 6.95 -5.32
N LEU A 90 8.47 6.62 -5.02
CA LEU A 90 8.13 5.34 -4.37
C LEU A 90 8.72 4.12 -5.12
N ALA A 91 8.71 4.16 -6.45
CA ALA A 91 9.27 3.08 -7.27
C ALA A 91 10.79 2.97 -7.12
N GLU A 92 11.51 4.11 -7.13
CA GLU A 92 12.97 4.15 -6.93
C GLU A 92 13.35 3.71 -5.53
N ILE A 93 12.56 4.09 -4.51
CA ILE A 93 12.74 3.61 -3.12
C ILE A 93 12.51 2.09 -3.05
N GLY A 94 11.45 1.58 -3.67
CA GLY A 94 11.18 0.14 -3.72
C GLY A 94 12.30 -0.67 -4.37
N GLN A 95 12.99 -0.12 -5.36
CA GLN A 95 14.10 -0.77 -6.05
C GLN A 95 15.41 -0.76 -5.26
N GLN A 96 15.65 0.26 -4.42
CA GLN A 96 16.95 0.53 -3.83
C GLN A 96 17.00 0.29 -2.32
N ALA A 97 15.87 0.46 -1.61
CA ALA A 97 15.85 0.35 -0.16
C ALA A 97 15.51 -1.07 0.31
N ASP A 98 16.02 -1.43 1.48
CA ASP A 98 15.73 -2.70 2.17
C ASP A 98 14.47 -2.62 3.04
N LEU A 99 14.18 -1.42 3.53
CA LEU A 99 13.06 -1.09 4.41
C LEU A 99 12.46 0.25 4.00
N ALA A 100 11.14 0.33 3.90
CA ALA A 100 10.43 1.59 3.77
C ALA A 100 9.69 1.94 5.08
N VAL A 101 10.00 3.11 5.62
CA VAL A 101 9.31 3.68 6.79
C VAL A 101 8.26 4.66 6.30
N VAL A 102 7.00 4.31 6.46
CA VAL A 102 5.85 5.13 6.03
C VAL A 102 5.34 5.95 7.21
N VAL A 103 5.42 7.27 7.10
CA VAL A 103 4.93 8.19 8.14
C VAL A 103 3.56 8.72 7.75
N GLY A 104 2.56 8.43 8.57
CA GLY A 104 1.17 8.87 8.35
C GLY A 104 0.16 7.89 8.92
N GLY A 105 -1.09 7.99 8.50
CA GLY A 105 -2.15 7.04 8.84
C GLY A 105 -2.29 5.93 7.79
N ASP A 106 -3.32 5.11 7.95
CA ASP A 106 -3.60 3.96 7.07
C ASP A 106 -3.68 4.32 5.59
N GLY A 107 -4.23 5.49 5.24
CA GLY A 107 -4.29 5.94 3.85
C GLY A 107 -2.91 6.13 3.20
N ASN A 108 -1.91 6.59 3.95
CA ASN A 108 -0.53 6.69 3.46
C ASN A 108 0.10 5.31 3.31
N MET A 109 -0.16 4.41 4.26
CA MET A 109 0.29 3.02 4.20
C MET A 109 -0.31 2.31 2.98
N LEU A 110 -1.61 2.43 2.74
CA LEU A 110 -2.30 1.87 1.56
C LEU A 110 -1.71 2.40 0.25
N GLY A 111 -1.46 3.71 0.18
CA GLY A 111 -0.87 4.36 -0.99
C GLY A 111 0.56 3.86 -1.28
N ALA A 112 1.40 3.80 -0.26
CA ALA A 112 2.77 3.32 -0.36
C ALA A 112 2.82 1.83 -0.72
N ALA A 113 2.06 1.00 -0.03
CA ALA A 113 2.03 -0.44 -0.22
C ALA A 113 1.60 -0.86 -1.63
N ARG A 114 0.65 -0.16 -2.24
CA ARG A 114 0.23 -0.41 -3.64
C ARG A 114 1.37 -0.30 -4.65
N VAL A 115 2.35 0.54 -4.39
CA VAL A 115 3.53 0.68 -5.24
C VAL A 115 4.64 -0.25 -4.78
N LEU A 116 4.95 -0.28 -3.48
CA LEU A 116 6.08 -1.00 -2.91
C LEU A 116 5.93 -2.53 -2.96
N ALA A 117 4.69 -3.04 -2.98
CA ALA A 117 4.42 -4.47 -3.07
C ALA A 117 5.01 -5.16 -4.32
N ARG A 118 5.39 -4.39 -5.34
CA ARG A 118 6.03 -4.90 -6.56
C ARG A 118 7.53 -5.16 -6.40
N TYR A 119 8.09 -4.72 -5.28
CA TYR A 119 9.54 -4.71 -5.03
C TYR A 119 9.81 -5.45 -3.74
N ASP A 120 9.94 -6.58 -3.54
CA ASP A 120 10.23 -7.37 -2.33
C ASP A 120 10.85 -6.58 -1.12
N ILE A 121 10.38 -5.34 -0.91
CA ILE A 121 10.80 -4.43 0.15
C ILE A 121 9.90 -4.60 1.38
N LYS A 122 10.47 -4.56 2.56
CA LYS A 122 9.73 -4.55 3.82
C LYS A 122 9.21 -3.15 4.12
N VAL A 123 8.04 -3.09 4.73
CA VAL A 123 7.37 -1.81 5.03
C VAL A 123 6.94 -1.80 6.49
N ILE A 124 7.17 -0.66 7.15
CA ILE A 124 6.72 -0.40 8.52
C ILE A 124 6.08 0.99 8.60
N GLY A 125 4.99 1.13 9.34
CA GLY A 125 4.24 2.37 9.48
C GLY A 125 4.45 3.05 10.82
N ILE A 126 4.67 4.37 10.80
CA ILE A 126 4.62 5.25 11.98
C ILE A 126 3.31 6.02 11.93
N ASN A 127 2.45 5.83 12.93
CA ASN A 127 1.17 6.51 12.99
C ASN A 127 1.35 8.03 13.24
N ARG A 128 0.86 8.85 12.33
CA ARG A 128 0.74 10.31 12.48
C ARG A 128 -0.64 10.78 12.04
N GLY A 129 -1.66 10.05 12.44
CA GLY A 129 -3.06 10.32 12.14
C GLY A 129 -3.98 9.71 13.18
N ASN A 130 -5.19 9.40 12.78
CA ASN A 130 -6.10 8.61 13.61
C ASN A 130 -5.57 7.19 13.78
N LEU A 131 -5.89 6.57 14.92
CA LEU A 131 -5.56 5.18 15.16
C LEU A 131 -6.10 4.31 14.02
N GLY A 132 -5.22 3.54 13.39
CA GLY A 132 -5.52 2.65 12.28
C GLY A 132 -5.07 1.22 12.54
N PHE A 133 -5.22 0.36 11.54
CA PHE A 133 -4.88 -1.06 11.62
C PHE A 133 -3.57 -1.42 10.90
N LEU A 134 -3.01 -0.49 10.11
CA LEU A 134 -1.86 -0.74 9.23
C LEU A 134 -0.57 -0.08 9.71
N THR A 135 -0.65 0.85 10.66
CA THR A 135 0.53 1.53 11.22
C THR A 135 0.90 0.92 12.56
N ASP A 136 2.16 0.49 12.71
CA ASP A 136 2.62 -0.37 13.80
C ASP A 136 3.33 0.39 14.92
N LEU A 137 3.97 1.54 14.60
CA LEU A 137 4.79 2.27 15.54
C LEU A 137 4.03 3.47 16.12
N ASP A 138 4.11 3.58 17.46
CA ASP A 138 3.63 4.74 18.19
C ASP A 138 4.53 5.95 17.87
N PRO A 139 3.96 7.11 17.49
CA PRO A 139 4.73 8.30 17.16
C PRO A 139 5.65 8.80 18.29
N ASP A 140 5.27 8.61 19.54
CA ASP A 140 6.05 9.10 20.68
C ASP A 140 7.26 8.21 20.98
N ASN A 141 7.17 6.92 20.61
CA ASN A 141 8.22 5.92 20.81
C ASN A 141 8.82 5.42 19.50
N ALA A 142 8.50 6.04 18.37
CA ALA A 142 8.83 5.55 17.03
C ALA A 142 10.34 5.30 16.83
N GLN A 143 11.21 6.18 17.36
CA GLN A 143 12.66 5.99 17.24
C GLN A 143 13.14 4.74 17.99
N GLN A 144 12.68 4.55 19.22
CA GLN A 144 13.06 3.40 20.02
C GLN A 144 12.57 2.10 19.39
N GLN A 145 11.31 2.06 18.97
CA GLN A 145 10.73 0.89 18.33
C GLN A 145 11.38 0.57 16.99
N LEU A 146 11.69 1.60 16.19
CA LEU A 146 12.41 1.42 14.93
C LEU A 146 13.85 0.96 15.16
N ASP A 147 14.49 1.41 16.24
CA ASP A 147 15.82 0.94 16.62
C ASP A 147 15.85 -0.57 16.90
N GLU A 148 14.85 -1.10 17.61
CA GLU A 148 14.68 -2.53 17.84
C GLU A 148 14.54 -3.29 16.51
N VAL A 149 13.74 -2.76 15.58
CA VAL A 149 13.59 -3.35 14.23
C VAL A 149 14.92 -3.36 13.49
N LEU A 150 15.69 -2.28 13.55
CA LEU A 150 16.99 -2.17 12.87
C LEU A 150 18.04 -3.09 13.50
N GLN A 151 17.90 -3.45 14.78
CA GLN A 151 18.73 -4.45 15.47
C GLN A 151 18.32 -5.89 15.17
N GLY A 152 17.25 -6.11 14.41
CA GLY A 152 16.76 -7.44 14.03
C GLY A 152 15.62 -7.97 14.90
N ASN A 153 15.11 -7.18 15.86
CA ASN A 153 14.01 -7.55 16.73
C ASN A 153 12.67 -7.24 16.04
N TYR A 154 12.27 -8.07 15.08
CA TYR A 154 11.01 -7.93 14.35
C TYR A 154 10.54 -9.28 13.79
N PHE A 155 9.26 -9.38 13.50
CA PHE A 155 8.74 -10.44 12.63
C PHE A 155 8.09 -9.83 11.37
N VAL A 156 7.97 -10.63 10.32
CA VAL A 156 7.39 -10.21 9.06
C VAL A 156 6.02 -10.84 8.89
N GLU A 157 5.01 -10.02 8.70
CA GLU A 157 3.69 -10.45 8.29
C GLU A 157 3.53 -10.27 6.78
N SER A 158 3.15 -11.34 6.09
CA SER A 158 2.83 -11.29 4.67
C SER A 158 1.36 -10.97 4.48
N ARG A 159 1.07 -9.99 3.64
CA ARG A 159 -0.27 -9.65 3.19
C ARG A 159 -0.34 -9.75 1.68
N PHE A 160 -1.49 -10.11 1.14
CA PHE A 160 -1.69 -10.10 -0.30
C PHE A 160 -2.57 -8.93 -0.74
N LEU A 161 -2.37 -8.51 -1.98
CA LEU A 161 -3.16 -7.47 -2.63
C LEU A 161 -4.13 -8.10 -3.61
N LEU A 162 -5.25 -7.42 -3.84
CA LEU A 162 -6.09 -7.63 -5.00
C LEU A 162 -5.49 -6.88 -6.19
N GLU A 163 -5.38 -7.54 -7.33
CA GLU A 163 -5.16 -6.87 -8.60
C GLU A 163 -6.47 -6.85 -9.37
N ALA A 164 -6.94 -5.67 -9.74
CA ALA A 164 -8.14 -5.48 -10.52
C ALA A 164 -7.78 -5.04 -11.92
N GLN A 165 -8.31 -5.74 -12.91
CA GLN A 165 -8.19 -5.37 -14.32
C GLN A 165 -9.56 -5.04 -14.86
N VAL A 166 -9.72 -3.82 -15.38
CA VAL A 166 -10.94 -3.37 -16.06
C VAL A 166 -10.72 -3.42 -17.56
N CYS A 167 -11.44 -4.32 -18.23
CA CYS A 167 -11.41 -4.48 -19.67
C CYS A 167 -12.68 -3.88 -20.28
N LYS A 168 -12.53 -2.93 -21.21
CA LYS A 168 -13.59 -2.45 -22.09
C LYS A 168 -13.33 -2.99 -23.49
N SER A 169 -14.40 -3.23 -24.26
CA SER A 169 -14.30 -3.74 -25.63
C SER A 169 -13.38 -2.91 -26.55
N ASP A 170 -13.24 -1.61 -26.28
CA ASP A 170 -12.60 -0.66 -27.20
C ASP A 170 -11.32 -0.01 -26.63
N CYS A 171 -10.85 -0.44 -25.45
CA CYS A 171 -9.73 0.22 -24.78
C CYS A 171 -8.72 -0.79 -24.23
N SER A 172 -7.46 -0.35 -24.07
CA SER A 172 -6.47 -1.10 -23.33
C SER A 172 -6.92 -1.33 -21.87
N PRO A 173 -6.67 -2.51 -21.32
CA PRO A 173 -7.03 -2.81 -19.94
C PRO A 173 -6.45 -1.80 -18.95
N ARG A 174 -7.24 -1.40 -17.96
CA ARG A 174 -6.77 -0.61 -16.83
C ARG A 174 -6.54 -1.54 -15.66
N ILE A 175 -5.34 -1.51 -15.10
CA ILE A 175 -4.94 -2.34 -13.98
C ILE A 175 -4.77 -1.47 -12.74
N GLY A 176 -5.30 -1.94 -11.61
CA GLY A 176 -5.13 -1.32 -10.29
C GLY A 176 -4.93 -2.39 -9.23
N SER A 177 -4.36 -2.02 -8.10
CA SER A 177 -4.18 -2.90 -6.95
C SER A 177 -4.76 -2.29 -5.68
N ALA A 178 -5.24 -3.13 -4.77
CA ALA A 178 -5.79 -2.75 -3.49
C ALA A 178 -5.34 -3.71 -2.39
N ILE A 179 -5.05 -3.16 -1.20
CA ILE A 179 -4.78 -3.96 0.01
C ILE A 179 -6.10 -4.34 0.69
N ASN A 180 -7.05 -3.41 0.73
CA ASN A 180 -8.32 -3.61 1.39
C ASN A 180 -9.34 -4.26 0.45
N GLU A 181 -9.90 -3.50 -0.47
CA GLU A 181 -10.99 -3.95 -1.31
C GLU A 181 -10.97 -3.31 -2.70
N VAL A 182 -11.66 -3.98 -3.61
CA VAL A 182 -12.06 -3.46 -4.92
C VAL A 182 -13.57 -3.33 -4.92
N VAL A 183 -14.09 -2.16 -5.29
CA VAL A 183 -15.51 -1.84 -5.27
C VAL A 183 -16.00 -1.64 -6.69
N LEU A 184 -16.99 -2.42 -7.10
CA LEU A 184 -17.80 -2.20 -8.30
C LEU A 184 -19.04 -1.42 -7.90
N HIS A 185 -19.26 -0.23 -8.47
CA HIS A 185 -20.44 0.58 -8.21
C HIS A 185 -20.84 1.40 -9.46
N PRO A 186 -22.09 1.86 -9.58
CA PRO A 186 -22.59 2.50 -10.80
C PRO A 186 -22.00 3.90 -11.09
N GLY A 187 -21.23 4.48 -10.19
CA GLY A 187 -20.67 5.84 -10.34
C GLY A 187 -21.70 6.97 -10.20
N LYS A 188 -23.00 6.67 -10.23
CA LYS A 188 -24.12 7.60 -10.02
C LYS A 188 -24.94 7.18 -8.82
N VAL A 189 -25.44 8.16 -8.08
CA VAL A 189 -26.26 7.91 -6.89
C VAL A 189 -27.61 7.31 -7.31
N ALA A 190 -28.13 6.34 -6.54
CA ALA A 190 -29.44 5.75 -6.67
C ALA A 190 -29.73 4.92 -7.95
N HIS A 191 -28.73 4.29 -8.52
CA HIS A 191 -28.92 3.33 -9.61
C HIS A 191 -28.38 1.95 -9.20
N MET A 192 -29.23 0.93 -9.27
CA MET A 192 -28.77 -0.45 -9.19
C MET A 192 -28.08 -0.85 -10.49
N ILE A 193 -27.06 -1.67 -10.36
CA ILE A 193 -26.40 -2.34 -11.49
C ILE A 193 -26.78 -3.82 -11.50
N GLU A 194 -26.79 -4.41 -12.68
CA GLU A 194 -26.95 -5.84 -12.87
C GLU A 194 -25.60 -6.40 -13.33
N PHE A 195 -25.12 -7.45 -12.66
CA PHE A 195 -23.82 -8.04 -12.94
C PHE A 195 -23.85 -9.55 -12.70
N GLU A 196 -22.96 -10.25 -13.39
CA GLU A 196 -22.72 -11.68 -13.20
C GLU A 196 -21.32 -11.86 -12.61
N VAL A 197 -21.21 -12.83 -11.73
CA VAL A 197 -19.92 -13.20 -11.09
C VAL A 197 -19.53 -14.59 -11.51
N TYR A 198 -18.30 -14.73 -11.93
CA TYR A 198 -17.65 -15.98 -12.28
C TYR A 198 -16.41 -16.17 -11.41
N ILE A 199 -16.19 -17.38 -10.92
CA ILE A 199 -15.00 -17.75 -10.14
C ILE A 199 -14.27 -18.83 -10.93
N ASP A 200 -13.01 -18.58 -11.28
CA ASP A 200 -12.22 -19.49 -12.13
C ASP A 200 -12.96 -19.92 -13.41
N GLU A 201 -13.62 -18.95 -14.07
CA GLU A 201 -14.41 -19.12 -15.29
C GLU A 201 -15.74 -19.88 -15.11
N VAL A 202 -16.08 -20.29 -13.88
CA VAL A 202 -17.34 -20.93 -13.54
C VAL A 202 -18.33 -19.88 -13.05
N PHE A 203 -19.53 -19.86 -13.63
CA PHE A 203 -20.63 -19.00 -13.20
C PHE A 203 -20.96 -19.27 -11.74
N ALA A 204 -20.97 -18.23 -10.91
CA ALA A 204 -21.30 -18.27 -9.49
C ALA A 204 -22.73 -17.75 -9.25
N PHE A 205 -23.01 -16.52 -9.67
CA PHE A 205 -24.33 -15.91 -9.51
C PHE A 205 -24.50 -14.67 -10.41
N SER A 206 -25.77 -14.29 -10.62
CA SER A 206 -26.19 -13.00 -11.18
C SER A 206 -26.94 -12.22 -10.12
N GLN A 207 -26.71 -10.92 -10.04
CA GLN A 207 -27.35 -10.07 -9.04
C GLN A 207 -27.60 -8.66 -9.57
N ARG A 208 -28.71 -8.07 -9.06
CA ARG A 208 -29.03 -6.65 -9.22
C ARG A 208 -28.94 -5.97 -7.87
N SER A 209 -27.97 -5.07 -7.70
CA SER A 209 -27.71 -4.38 -6.43
C SER A 209 -27.01 -3.05 -6.63
N ASP A 210 -26.71 -2.35 -5.54
CA ASP A 210 -25.96 -1.08 -5.55
C ASP A 210 -24.50 -1.28 -5.93
N GLY A 211 -23.97 -2.51 -5.87
CA GLY A 211 -22.60 -2.83 -6.25
C GLY A 211 -22.12 -4.14 -5.68
N LEU A 212 -20.80 -4.36 -5.83
CA LEU A 212 -20.08 -5.52 -5.32
C LEU A 212 -18.79 -5.07 -4.68
N ILE A 213 -18.49 -5.61 -3.51
CA ILE A 213 -17.20 -5.42 -2.82
C ILE A 213 -16.47 -6.75 -2.78
N ILE A 214 -15.23 -6.74 -3.24
CA ILE A 214 -14.31 -7.87 -3.16
C ILE A 214 -13.16 -7.41 -2.27
N SER A 215 -13.00 -8.02 -1.09
CA SER A 215 -11.99 -7.60 -0.13
C SER A 215 -10.95 -8.69 0.15
N THR A 216 -9.78 -8.24 0.61
CA THR A 216 -8.80 -9.08 1.28
C THR A 216 -9.22 -9.29 2.74
N PRO A 217 -8.58 -10.21 3.50
CA PRO A 217 -8.77 -10.29 4.94
C PRO A 217 -8.39 -8.99 5.69
N THR A 218 -7.53 -8.14 5.09
CA THR A 218 -7.17 -6.83 5.67
C THR A 218 -8.32 -5.83 5.57
N GLY A 219 -9.12 -5.91 4.51
CA GLY A 219 -10.24 -4.99 4.25
C GLY A 219 -11.61 -5.52 4.71
N SER A 220 -11.68 -6.74 5.24
CA SER A 220 -12.94 -7.37 5.66
C SER A 220 -13.31 -7.09 7.12
#